data_ec839b194cc73434bfc63a12e91947a8
#
_entry.id   ec839b194cc73434bfc63a12e91947a8
#
_cell.length_a   1.000
_cell.length_b   1.000
_cell.length_c   1.000
_cell.angle_alpha   90.00
_cell.angle_beta   90.00
_cell.angle_gamma   90.00
#
_symmetry.space_group_name_H-M   'P 1'
#
loop_
_entity.id
_entity.type
_entity.pdbx_description
1 polymer ?
#
loop_
_entity_poly.entity_id
_entity_poly.type
_entity_poly.pdbx_seq_one_letter_code
_entity_poly.pdbx_strand_id
1 'polypeptide(L)'
;MDCRNRNTPPPIRCWLIALLLAMATPLRAAAQEPIDRPGHSELSTLFASPGFRNNMLDKIGRPVLAAGTRSVLGHQAVSPARYVADLNYYASPGISRTLGQQIASSVVDADPGQTRHIRELLASGRVWQRFDRVLSGTGYSSRNLADVMAWYYVTSWEIINEQDAPPALYRAVRDQIAESLHYSPEVLFMSNAEKQRVSESIGIMCTIVDDGSQQLRDQGDQIGYLAVQNAVRESLLEQGLDMKRLRLTRRGFSTQ
;
A
#
# COMPACT_ATOMS: atom_id res chain seq x y z
N MET A 1 63.82 -8.50 -40.81
CA MET A 1 63.09 -7.46 -41.56
C MET A 1 61.62 -7.87 -41.58
N ASP A 2 60.66 -7.27 -41.00
CA ASP A 2 60.51 -5.95 -40.41
C ASP A 2 59.46 -6.05 -39.30
N CYS A 3 59.74 -5.39 -38.19
CA CYS A 3 58.84 -5.17 -37.06
C CYS A 3 57.71 -4.23 -37.41
N ARG A 4 56.49 -4.50 -37.07
CA ARG A 4 55.54 -3.45 -36.72
C ARG A 4 54.58 -3.90 -35.64
N ASN A 5 54.91 -3.47 -34.47
CA ASN A 5 54.13 -3.22 -33.29
C ASN A 5 52.91 -2.32 -33.63
N ARG A 6 51.67 -2.72 -33.27
CA ARG A 6 50.53 -1.81 -33.11
C ARG A 6 49.75 -2.22 -31.87
N ASN A 7 50.18 -1.68 -30.75
CA ASN A 7 49.34 -1.44 -29.61
C ASN A 7 48.35 -0.29 -29.95
N THR A 8 47.11 -0.62 -30.20
CA THR A 8 46.06 0.36 -30.15
C THR A 8 45.16 0.01 -28.97
N PRO A 9 44.93 0.93 -28.00
CA PRO A 9 44.00 0.68 -26.89
C PRO A 9 42.57 0.65 -27.44
N PRO A 10 41.68 -0.18 -26.86
CA PRO A 10 40.27 -0.24 -27.28
C PRO A 10 39.58 1.09 -26.96
N PRO A 11 38.59 1.48 -27.79
CA PRO A 11 37.94 2.76 -27.64
C PRO A 11 37.14 2.85 -26.34
N ILE A 12 37.30 3.92 -25.63
CA ILE A 12 36.74 4.32 -24.32
C ILE A 12 35.17 4.26 -24.28
N ARG A 13 34.53 3.97 -25.41
CA ARG A 13 33.06 3.94 -25.51
C ARG A 13 32.37 2.68 -24.96
N CYS A 14 33.10 1.59 -24.72
CA CYS A 14 32.49 0.36 -24.21
C CYS A 14 32.32 0.33 -22.66
N TRP A 15 33.02 1.19 -21.93
CA TRP A 15 32.96 1.19 -20.46
C TRP A 15 31.81 2.02 -19.88
N LEU A 16 31.27 2.98 -20.66
CA LEU A 16 30.15 3.80 -20.20
C LEU A 16 28.78 3.10 -20.25
N ILE A 17 28.64 2.05 -21.06
CA ILE A 17 27.38 1.29 -21.15
C ILE A 17 27.26 0.28 -20.00
N ALA A 18 28.39 -0.27 -19.52
CA ALA A 18 28.39 -1.20 -18.40
C ALA A 18 28.08 -0.51 -17.05
N LEU A 19 28.41 0.78 -16.90
CA LEU A 19 28.17 1.54 -15.66
C LEU A 19 26.73 2.04 -15.53
N LEU A 20 26.00 2.20 -16.64
CA LEU A 20 24.60 2.62 -16.62
C LEU A 20 23.60 1.49 -16.38
N LEU A 21 23.99 0.24 -16.58
CA LEU A 21 23.18 -0.94 -16.27
C LEU A 21 23.27 -1.38 -14.79
N ALA A 22 24.28 -0.91 -14.06
CA ALA A 22 24.45 -1.23 -12.63
C ALA A 22 23.66 -0.31 -11.70
N MET A 23 23.05 0.76 -12.21
CA MET A 23 22.24 1.71 -11.40
C MET A 23 20.74 1.47 -11.47
N ALA A 24 20.28 0.46 -12.20
CA ALA A 24 18.87 0.07 -12.25
C ALA A 24 18.58 -1.10 -11.29
N THR A 25 19.16 -1.08 -10.10
CA THR A 25 18.62 -1.91 -9.02
C THR A 25 17.32 -1.26 -8.57
N PRO A 26 16.19 -1.99 -8.56
CA PRO A 26 14.94 -1.41 -8.10
C PRO A 26 15.13 -0.96 -6.66
N LEU A 27 14.83 0.30 -6.39
CA LEU A 27 14.88 0.92 -5.05
C LEU A 27 14.07 0.12 -4.00
N ARG A 28 13.28 -0.83 -4.43
CA ARG A 28 12.44 -1.70 -3.60
C ARG A 28 13.25 -2.79 -2.86
N ALA A 29 14.43 -3.17 -3.34
CA ALA A 29 15.23 -4.24 -2.72
C ALA A 29 15.88 -3.85 -1.38
N ALA A 30 16.05 -2.57 -1.08
CA ALA A 30 16.70 -2.11 0.15
C ALA A 30 15.72 -1.93 1.34
N ALA A 31 14.39 -2.05 1.12
CA ALA A 31 13.38 -1.85 2.16
C ALA A 31 12.80 -3.16 2.74
N GLN A 32 13.24 -4.31 2.25
CA GLN A 32 12.65 -5.60 2.61
C GLN A 32 13.53 -6.37 3.61
N GLU A 33 13.59 -5.93 4.85
CA GLU A 33 13.83 -6.90 5.93
C GLU A 33 12.49 -7.58 6.23
N PRO A 34 12.38 -8.91 6.07
CA PRO A 34 11.14 -9.61 6.38
C PRO A 34 10.82 -9.44 7.86
N ILE A 35 9.58 -9.10 8.17
CA ILE A 35 9.02 -9.31 9.51
C ILE A 35 9.17 -10.81 9.77
N ASP A 36 9.91 -11.17 10.83
CA ASP A 36 10.29 -12.55 11.20
C ASP A 36 9.35 -13.65 10.69
N ARG A 37 9.96 -14.61 10.02
CA ARG A 37 9.27 -15.72 9.36
C ARG A 37 8.66 -16.70 10.35
N PRO A 38 7.34 -16.73 10.48
CA PRO A 38 6.64 -18.00 10.62
C PRO A 38 5.41 -18.10 9.70
N GLY A 39 5.12 -19.31 9.24
CA GLY A 39 3.82 -19.78 8.78
C GLY A 39 3.11 -18.96 7.68
N HIS A 40 3.62 -19.01 6.45
CA HIS A 40 3.19 -18.14 5.34
C HIS A 40 1.78 -18.37 4.82
N SER A 41 1.24 -19.58 4.98
CA SER A 41 -0.15 -19.93 4.70
C SER A 41 -1.15 -19.20 5.63
N GLU A 42 -0.67 -18.73 6.79
CA GLU A 42 -1.54 -18.16 7.83
C GLU A 42 -2.03 -16.77 7.48
N LEU A 43 -1.17 -15.90 6.92
CA LEU A 43 -1.56 -14.54 6.54
C LEU A 43 -2.51 -14.54 5.34
N SER A 44 -2.26 -15.39 4.33
CA SER A 44 -3.14 -15.51 3.18
C SER A 44 -4.54 -15.99 3.59
N THR A 45 -4.63 -16.93 4.53
CA THR A 45 -5.89 -17.45 5.06
C THR A 45 -6.66 -16.38 5.83
N LEU A 46 -5.95 -15.51 6.58
CA LEU A 46 -6.56 -14.41 7.30
C LEU A 46 -7.26 -13.42 6.35
N PHE A 47 -6.57 -13.03 5.25
CA PHE A 47 -7.16 -12.13 4.24
C PHE A 47 -8.26 -12.79 3.42
N ALA A 48 -8.20 -14.11 3.24
CA ALA A 48 -9.30 -14.86 2.64
C ALA A 48 -10.57 -14.88 3.53
N SER A 49 -10.43 -14.62 4.85
CA SER A 49 -11.55 -14.57 5.78
C SER A 49 -12.43 -13.34 5.56
N PRO A 50 -13.71 -13.50 5.15
CA PRO A 50 -14.63 -12.36 4.99
C PRO A 50 -14.85 -11.60 6.30
N GLY A 51 -14.85 -12.27 7.43
CA GLY A 51 -15.02 -11.66 8.75
C GLY A 51 -13.90 -10.68 9.08
N PHE A 52 -12.64 -11.02 8.80
CA PHE A 52 -11.51 -10.12 8.99
C PHE A 52 -11.58 -8.90 8.06
N ARG A 53 -11.82 -9.12 6.76
CA ARG A 53 -11.96 -8.04 5.78
C ARG A 53 -13.05 -7.05 6.15
N ASN A 54 -14.25 -7.52 6.43
CA ASN A 54 -15.38 -6.66 6.80
C ASN A 54 -15.11 -5.86 8.07
N ASN A 55 -14.51 -6.48 9.08
CA ASN A 55 -14.16 -5.81 10.32
C ASN A 55 -13.12 -4.68 10.08
N MET A 56 -12.12 -4.93 9.24
CA MET A 56 -11.13 -3.90 8.87
C MET A 56 -11.78 -2.77 8.07
N LEU A 57 -12.63 -3.07 7.09
CA LEU A 57 -13.36 -2.07 6.31
C LEU A 57 -14.28 -1.21 7.18
N ASP A 58 -14.95 -1.78 8.16
CA ASP A 58 -15.78 -1.05 9.11
C ASP A 58 -14.95 -0.12 10.00
N LYS A 59 -13.72 -0.51 10.37
CA LYS A 59 -12.80 0.34 11.13
C LYS A 59 -12.20 1.49 10.31
N ILE A 60 -11.95 1.27 9.02
CA ILE A 60 -11.48 2.31 8.09
C ILE A 60 -12.55 3.39 7.91
N GLY A 61 -13.83 3.00 8.00
CA GLY A 61 -14.95 3.92 7.80
C GLY A 61 -15.37 3.99 6.34
N ARG A 62 -16.51 3.40 6.05
CA ARG A 62 -17.11 3.35 4.70
C ARG A 62 -17.20 4.71 4.01
N PRO A 63 -17.54 5.84 4.70
CA PRO A 63 -17.61 7.15 4.05
C PRO A 63 -16.27 7.62 3.47
N VAL A 64 -15.15 7.39 4.18
CA VAL A 64 -13.82 7.80 3.73
C VAL A 64 -13.37 6.96 2.54
N LEU A 65 -13.62 5.63 2.59
CA LEU A 65 -13.37 4.74 1.45
C LEU A 65 -14.21 5.15 0.23
N ALA A 66 -15.49 5.50 0.43
CA ALA A 66 -16.36 5.97 -0.65
C ALA A 66 -15.84 7.27 -1.28
N ALA A 67 -15.30 8.21 -0.49
CA ALA A 67 -14.68 9.42 -1.01
C ALA A 67 -13.45 9.11 -1.87
N GLY A 68 -12.57 8.21 -1.41
CA GLY A 68 -11.43 7.74 -2.17
C GLY A 68 -11.83 7.00 -3.45
N THR A 69 -12.82 6.12 -3.38
CA THR A 69 -13.36 5.40 -4.54
C THR A 69 -13.92 6.35 -5.59
N ARG A 70 -14.71 7.38 -5.19
CA ARG A 70 -15.18 8.41 -6.10
C ARG A 70 -14.03 9.12 -6.81
N SER A 71 -12.96 9.43 -6.07
CA SER A 71 -11.75 10.03 -6.65
C SER A 71 -11.10 9.14 -7.71
N VAL A 72 -10.87 7.87 -7.39
CA VAL A 72 -10.26 6.89 -8.31
C VAL A 72 -11.10 6.71 -9.57
N LEU A 73 -12.42 6.79 -9.47
CA LEU A 73 -13.35 6.74 -10.61
C LEU A 73 -13.44 8.06 -11.39
N GLY A 74 -12.70 9.09 -11.00
CA GLY A 74 -12.71 10.39 -11.66
C GLY A 74 -13.94 11.25 -11.33
N HIS A 75 -14.73 10.87 -10.33
CA HIS A 75 -15.84 11.68 -9.85
C HIS A 75 -15.30 12.75 -8.89
N GLN A 76 -15.07 13.95 -9.40
CA GLN A 76 -14.68 15.07 -8.54
C GLN A 76 -15.85 15.49 -7.66
N ALA A 77 -15.59 15.63 -6.36
CA ALA A 77 -16.53 16.29 -5.46
C ALA A 77 -16.56 17.79 -5.80
N VAL A 78 -17.52 18.20 -6.59
CA VAL A 78 -17.79 19.62 -6.84
C VAL A 78 -18.49 20.16 -5.62
N SER A 79 -17.74 20.53 -4.60
CA SER A 79 -18.28 21.37 -3.53
C SER A 79 -17.64 22.75 -3.64
N PRO A 80 -18.44 23.83 -3.68
CA PRO A 80 -17.92 25.20 -3.56
C PRO A 80 -17.53 25.47 -2.11
N ALA A 81 -16.82 24.53 -1.47
CA ALA A 81 -16.49 24.64 -0.07
C ALA A 81 -15.45 25.77 0.12
N ARG A 82 -15.78 26.71 0.95
CA ARG A 82 -14.85 27.74 1.46
C ARG A 82 -13.73 27.15 2.32
N TYR A 83 -13.84 25.89 2.67
CA TYR A 83 -12.91 25.22 3.60
C TYR A 83 -12.31 23.98 2.93
N VAL A 84 -11.02 23.84 3.09
CA VAL A 84 -10.20 22.72 2.61
C VAL A 84 -9.85 21.86 3.82
N ALA A 85 -10.13 20.56 3.73
CA ALA A 85 -9.78 19.64 4.81
C ALA A 85 -8.27 19.52 4.97
N ASP A 86 -7.76 19.64 6.21
CA ASP A 86 -6.39 19.24 6.51
C ASP A 86 -6.33 17.71 6.51
N LEU A 87 -5.50 17.14 5.64
CA LEU A 87 -5.32 15.69 5.50
C LEU A 87 -4.27 15.12 6.43
N ASN A 88 -3.50 15.98 7.11
CA ASN A 88 -2.51 15.56 8.09
C ASN A 88 -3.13 15.32 9.46
N TYR A 89 -2.42 14.54 10.27
CA TYR A 89 -2.77 14.33 11.68
C TYR A 89 -1.53 14.20 12.55
N TYR A 90 -1.69 14.49 13.83
CA TYR A 90 -0.67 14.25 14.85
C TYR A 90 -0.91 12.90 15.52
N ALA A 91 0.06 11.99 15.39
CA ALA A 91 -0.10 10.64 15.91
C ALA A 91 -0.08 10.62 17.46
N SER A 92 -1.01 9.87 18.03
CA SER A 92 -1.12 9.58 19.46
C SER A 92 -0.83 8.10 19.71
N PRO A 93 0.19 7.74 20.52
CA PRO A 93 0.48 6.35 20.84
C PRO A 93 -0.68 5.62 21.54
N GLY A 94 -1.54 6.36 22.22
CA GLY A 94 -2.75 5.81 22.86
C GLY A 94 -3.75 5.29 21.83
N ILE A 95 -3.94 6.02 20.75
CA ILE A 95 -4.83 5.61 19.65
C ILE A 95 -4.29 4.37 18.96
N SER A 96 -3.00 4.33 18.63
CA SER A 96 -2.36 3.16 18.01
C SER A 96 -2.51 1.90 18.87
N ARG A 97 -2.31 2.01 20.19
CA ARG A 97 -2.51 0.87 21.10
C ARG A 97 -3.95 0.39 21.11
N THR A 98 -4.91 1.30 21.23
CA THR A 98 -6.33 0.96 21.24
C THR A 98 -6.73 0.29 19.93
N LEU A 99 -6.27 0.82 18.80
CA LEU A 99 -6.51 0.25 17.48
C LEU A 99 -5.90 -1.17 17.37
N GLY A 100 -4.66 -1.36 17.81
CA GLY A 100 -4.01 -2.67 17.84
C GLY A 100 -4.79 -3.70 18.66
N GLN A 101 -5.29 -3.31 19.83
CA GLN A 101 -6.15 -4.17 20.66
C GLN A 101 -7.46 -4.51 19.96
N GLN A 102 -8.10 -3.55 19.31
CA GLN A 102 -9.34 -3.77 18.55
C GLN A 102 -9.14 -4.71 17.36
N ILE A 103 -8.04 -4.56 16.61
CA ILE A 103 -7.70 -5.46 15.52
C ILE A 103 -7.40 -6.86 16.06
N ALA A 104 -6.60 -6.98 17.12
CA ALA A 104 -6.28 -8.26 17.75
C ALA A 104 -7.53 -8.98 18.29
N SER A 105 -8.52 -8.25 18.78
CA SER A 105 -9.79 -8.84 19.26
C SER A 105 -10.70 -9.28 18.11
N SER A 106 -10.57 -8.69 16.92
CA SER A 106 -11.41 -9.05 15.76
C SER A 106 -10.94 -10.31 15.01
N VAL A 107 -9.78 -10.85 15.39
CA VAL A 107 -9.17 -12.05 14.77
C VAL A 107 -9.50 -13.32 15.57
N VAL A 108 -10.39 -13.24 16.56
CA VAL A 108 -10.68 -14.37 17.49
C VAL A 108 -11.28 -15.59 16.80
N ASP A 109 -11.97 -15.39 15.67
CA ASP A 109 -12.60 -16.48 14.89
C ASP A 109 -11.63 -17.15 13.90
N ALA A 110 -10.38 -16.69 13.82
CA ALA A 110 -9.33 -17.31 13.02
C ALA A 110 -8.66 -18.45 13.79
N ASP A 111 -7.84 -19.24 13.09
CA ASP A 111 -7.01 -20.27 13.73
C ASP A 111 -6.25 -19.73 14.95
N PRO A 112 -6.17 -20.47 16.07
CA PRO A 112 -5.49 -20.00 17.28
C PRO A 112 -4.03 -19.61 17.09
N GLY A 113 -3.31 -20.25 16.16
CA GLY A 113 -1.93 -19.91 15.79
C GLY A 113 -1.84 -18.54 15.13
N GLN A 114 -2.70 -18.30 14.13
CA GLN A 114 -2.82 -17.02 13.42
C GLN A 114 -3.19 -15.88 14.37
N THR A 115 -4.16 -16.12 15.24
CA THR A 115 -4.58 -15.14 16.24
C THR A 115 -3.42 -14.73 17.15
N ARG A 116 -2.61 -15.69 17.59
CA ARG A 116 -1.44 -15.42 18.42
C ARG A 116 -0.41 -14.57 17.68
N HIS A 117 -0.05 -14.98 16.46
CA HIS A 117 0.94 -14.28 15.64
C HIS A 117 0.55 -12.82 15.39
N ILE A 118 -0.71 -12.56 15.02
CA ILE A 118 -1.19 -11.18 14.81
C ILE A 118 -1.16 -10.37 16.10
N ARG A 119 -1.55 -10.96 17.22
CA ARG A 119 -1.45 -10.27 18.52
C ARG A 119 -0.01 -9.89 18.84
N GLU A 120 0.95 -10.78 18.63
CA GLU A 120 2.38 -10.52 18.84
C GLU A 120 2.91 -9.45 17.87
N LEU A 121 2.54 -9.50 16.60
CA LEU A 121 2.89 -8.50 15.61
C LEU A 121 2.37 -7.10 16.00
N LEU A 122 1.11 -7.02 16.40
CA LEU A 122 0.50 -5.76 16.84
C LEU A 122 1.07 -5.28 18.17
N ALA A 123 1.27 -6.17 19.15
CA ALA A 123 1.83 -5.82 20.45
C ALA A 123 3.28 -5.33 20.36
N SER A 124 4.07 -5.88 19.44
CA SER A 124 5.47 -5.48 19.22
C SER A 124 5.62 -4.07 18.63
N GLY A 125 4.58 -3.50 18.03
CA GLY A 125 4.62 -2.23 17.30
C GLY A 125 5.37 -2.28 15.97
N ARG A 126 5.91 -3.45 15.57
CA ARG A 126 6.70 -3.61 14.33
C ARG A 126 5.90 -3.30 13.08
N VAL A 127 4.60 -3.59 13.07
CA VAL A 127 3.73 -3.29 11.92
C VAL A 127 3.64 -1.79 11.64
N TRP A 128 3.55 -0.94 12.67
CA TRP A 128 3.57 0.53 12.50
C TRP A 128 4.91 1.04 12.01
N GLN A 129 6.01 0.49 12.53
CA GLN A 129 7.36 0.83 12.05
C GLN A 129 7.55 0.43 10.59
N ARG A 130 7.03 -0.73 10.20
CA ARG A 130 7.06 -1.19 8.81
C ARG A 130 6.22 -0.29 7.91
N PHE A 131 5.00 0.03 8.33
CA PHE A 131 4.12 0.98 7.66
C PHE A 131 4.80 2.34 7.41
N ASP A 132 5.37 2.96 8.46
CA ASP A 132 6.12 4.22 8.35
C ASP A 132 7.28 4.12 7.36
N ARG A 133 8.04 3.03 7.43
CA ARG A 133 9.21 2.80 6.58
C ARG A 133 8.82 2.64 5.10
N VAL A 134 7.78 1.87 4.81
CA VAL A 134 7.33 1.65 3.44
C VAL A 134 6.84 2.96 2.82
N LEU A 135 6.01 3.72 3.52
CA LEU A 135 5.53 5.00 2.99
C LEU A 135 6.65 6.00 2.80
N SER A 136 7.53 6.17 3.79
CA SER A 136 8.66 7.11 3.68
C SER A 136 9.60 6.72 2.53
N GLY A 137 9.78 5.44 2.25
CA GLY A 137 10.54 4.94 1.11
C GLY A 137 9.94 5.30 -0.26
N THR A 138 8.63 5.51 -0.34
CA THR A 138 7.93 5.99 -1.55
C THR A 138 7.81 7.51 -1.62
N GLY A 139 8.29 8.24 -0.61
CA GLY A 139 8.12 9.69 -0.47
C GLY A 139 6.74 10.11 0.06
N TYR A 140 5.98 9.18 0.61
CA TYR A 140 4.70 9.40 1.28
C TYR A 140 4.86 9.54 2.79
N SER A 141 3.84 10.07 3.44
CA SER A 141 3.75 10.19 4.89
C SER A 141 2.66 9.28 5.45
N SER A 142 3.00 8.42 6.40
CA SER A 142 2.03 7.65 7.16
C SER A 142 1.03 8.51 7.95
N ARG A 143 1.35 9.81 8.10
CA ARG A 143 0.54 10.79 8.83
C ARG A 143 -0.26 11.72 7.92
N ASN A 144 -0.40 11.37 6.66
CA ASN A 144 -1.24 12.08 5.69
C ASN A 144 -2.24 11.09 5.09
N LEU A 145 -3.53 11.40 5.23
CA LEU A 145 -4.61 10.52 4.81
C LEU A 145 -4.59 10.25 3.30
N ALA A 146 -4.26 11.26 2.48
CA ALA A 146 -4.18 11.06 1.03
C ALA A 146 -3.00 10.17 0.62
N ASP A 147 -1.85 10.30 1.29
CA ASP A 147 -0.68 9.47 1.04
C ASP A 147 -0.98 8.00 1.36
N VAL A 148 -1.62 7.76 2.50
CA VAL A 148 -2.00 6.40 2.93
C VAL A 148 -3.03 5.78 1.99
N MET A 149 -4.05 6.54 1.59
CA MET A 149 -5.06 6.05 0.65
C MET A 149 -4.50 5.83 -0.76
N ALA A 150 -3.59 6.69 -1.22
CA ALA A 150 -2.89 6.49 -2.49
C ALA A 150 -2.10 5.19 -2.48
N TRP A 151 -1.36 4.94 -1.40
CA TRP A 151 -0.65 3.66 -1.24
C TRP A 151 -1.59 2.46 -1.25
N TYR A 152 -2.71 2.52 -0.53
CA TYR A 152 -3.73 1.47 -0.55
C TYR A 152 -4.21 1.13 -1.96
N TYR A 153 -4.60 2.14 -2.74
CA TYR A 153 -5.12 1.90 -4.09
C TYR A 153 -4.04 1.45 -5.07
N VAL A 154 -2.82 2.00 -4.99
CA VAL A 154 -1.71 1.59 -5.87
C VAL A 154 -1.29 0.16 -5.56
N THR A 155 -1.05 -0.19 -4.29
CA THR A 155 -0.69 -1.56 -3.89
C THR A 155 -1.78 -2.57 -4.27
N SER A 156 -3.05 -2.21 -4.07
CA SER A 156 -4.16 -3.06 -4.51
C SER A 156 -4.18 -3.25 -6.03
N TRP A 157 -3.91 -2.20 -6.81
CA TRP A 157 -3.82 -2.28 -8.26
C TRP A 157 -2.65 -3.16 -8.69
N GLU A 158 -1.48 -3.03 -8.06
CA GLU A 158 -0.29 -3.84 -8.33
C GLU A 158 -0.56 -5.32 -8.10
N ILE A 159 -1.16 -5.67 -6.97
CA ILE A 159 -1.52 -7.06 -6.63
C ILE A 159 -2.52 -7.62 -7.65
N ILE A 160 -3.59 -6.89 -7.95
CA ILE A 160 -4.67 -7.34 -8.83
C ILE A 160 -4.20 -7.47 -10.29
N ASN A 161 -3.32 -6.59 -10.75
CA ASN A 161 -2.85 -6.58 -12.14
C ASN A 161 -1.50 -7.30 -12.33
N GLU A 162 -0.87 -7.77 -11.26
CA GLU A 162 0.46 -8.41 -11.29
C GLU A 162 1.51 -7.52 -11.98
N GLN A 163 1.42 -6.21 -11.72
CA GLN A 163 2.29 -5.21 -12.34
C GLN A 163 2.76 -4.23 -11.28
N ASP A 164 4.05 -3.93 -11.28
CA ASP A 164 4.58 -2.86 -10.44
C ASP A 164 4.26 -1.49 -11.06
N ALA A 165 3.72 -0.60 -10.26
CA ALA A 165 3.47 0.78 -10.70
C ALA A 165 4.80 1.56 -10.76
N PRO A 166 5.07 2.29 -11.86
CA PRO A 166 6.23 3.16 -11.91
C PRO A 166 6.17 4.22 -10.80
N PRO A 167 7.27 4.48 -10.05
CA PRO A 167 7.28 5.43 -8.93
C PRO A 167 6.76 6.83 -9.28
N ALA A 168 6.95 7.27 -10.54
CA ALA A 168 6.45 8.56 -11.01
C ALA A 168 4.91 8.66 -11.00
N LEU A 169 4.20 7.52 -11.05
CA LEU A 169 2.73 7.50 -11.06
C LEU A 169 2.14 7.53 -9.64
N TYR A 170 2.90 7.17 -8.61
CA TYR A 170 2.46 7.26 -7.22
C TYR A 170 2.03 8.69 -6.86
N ARG A 171 2.84 9.70 -7.23
CA ARG A 171 2.52 11.10 -6.98
C ARG A 171 1.22 11.52 -7.67
N ALA A 172 1.00 11.10 -8.91
CA ALA A 172 -0.20 11.42 -9.66
C ALA A 172 -1.47 10.84 -8.98
N VAL A 173 -1.40 9.61 -8.47
CA VAL A 173 -2.50 9.02 -7.70
C VAL A 173 -2.72 9.78 -6.39
N ARG A 174 -1.65 10.11 -5.68
CA ARG A 174 -1.74 10.90 -4.44
C ARG A 174 -2.41 12.24 -4.66
N ASP A 175 -2.04 12.97 -5.71
CA ASP A 175 -2.59 14.29 -6.02
C ASP A 175 -4.07 14.17 -6.42
N GLN A 176 -4.45 13.16 -7.19
CA GLN A 176 -5.85 12.85 -7.52
C GLN A 176 -6.69 12.60 -6.27
N ILE A 177 -6.19 11.80 -5.34
CA ILE A 177 -6.90 11.46 -4.10
C ILE A 177 -6.96 12.68 -3.17
N ALA A 178 -5.85 13.41 -3.02
CA ALA A 178 -5.81 14.61 -2.18
C ALA A 178 -6.81 15.67 -2.64
N GLU A 179 -6.91 15.91 -3.96
CA GLU A 179 -7.88 16.84 -4.52
C GLU A 179 -9.31 16.48 -4.10
N SER A 180 -9.68 15.21 -4.19
CA SER A 180 -11.03 14.77 -3.79
C SER A 180 -11.26 14.83 -2.28
N LEU A 181 -10.27 14.42 -1.48
CA LEU A 181 -10.41 14.40 -0.03
C LEU A 181 -10.44 15.81 0.59
N HIS A 182 -9.71 16.76 0.01
CA HIS A 182 -9.71 18.15 0.46
C HIS A 182 -11.12 18.78 0.47
N TYR A 183 -11.98 18.36 -0.45
CA TYR A 183 -13.34 18.88 -0.59
C TYR A 183 -14.42 17.90 -0.14
N SER A 184 -14.03 16.77 0.48
CA SER A 184 -14.95 15.77 1.00
C SER A 184 -15.54 16.22 2.33
N PRO A 185 -16.87 16.36 2.46
CA PRO A 185 -17.50 16.67 3.72
C PRO A 185 -17.17 15.66 4.82
N GLU A 186 -16.99 14.39 4.43
CA GLU A 186 -16.67 13.29 5.34
C GLU A 186 -15.29 13.49 6.01
N VAL A 187 -14.35 14.13 5.30
CA VAL A 187 -12.99 14.36 5.79
C VAL A 187 -12.86 15.72 6.48
N LEU A 188 -13.64 16.72 6.03
CA LEU A 188 -13.56 18.09 6.54
C LEU A 188 -13.78 18.18 8.06
N PHE A 189 -14.67 17.35 8.60
CA PHE A 189 -15.01 17.34 10.02
C PHE A 189 -14.29 16.26 10.83
N MET A 190 -13.37 15.50 10.21
CA MET A 190 -12.61 14.48 10.93
C MET A 190 -11.64 15.10 11.92
N SER A 191 -11.70 14.62 13.16
CA SER A 191 -10.70 14.89 14.18
C SER A 191 -9.36 14.22 13.85
N ASN A 192 -8.26 14.66 14.48
CA ASN A 192 -6.96 13.99 14.39
C ASN A 192 -7.04 12.50 14.75
N ALA A 193 -7.83 12.17 15.78
CA ALA A 193 -8.02 10.81 16.25
C ALA A 193 -8.70 9.91 15.20
N GLU A 194 -9.68 10.44 14.47
CA GLU A 194 -10.37 9.72 13.40
C GLU A 194 -9.46 9.53 12.21
N LYS A 195 -8.75 10.58 11.76
CA LYS A 195 -7.77 10.48 10.67
C LYS A 195 -6.69 9.45 11.00
N GLN A 196 -6.16 9.46 12.22
CA GLN A 196 -5.19 8.47 12.68
C GLN A 196 -5.74 7.05 12.62
N ARG A 197 -6.94 6.81 13.17
CA ARG A 197 -7.56 5.47 13.15
C ARG A 197 -7.74 4.96 11.73
N VAL A 198 -8.27 5.79 10.84
CA VAL A 198 -8.44 5.43 9.42
C VAL A 198 -7.09 5.12 8.77
N SER A 199 -6.13 6.03 8.87
CA SER A 199 -4.82 5.88 8.25
C SER A 199 -4.07 4.65 8.77
N GLU A 200 -4.03 4.44 10.08
CA GLU A 200 -3.35 3.28 10.66
C GLU A 200 -4.09 1.96 10.36
N SER A 201 -5.42 1.95 10.30
CA SER A 201 -6.17 0.74 9.89
C SER A 201 -5.84 0.34 8.46
N ILE A 202 -5.85 1.30 7.52
CA ILE A 202 -5.43 1.08 6.13
C ILE A 202 -3.97 0.64 6.11
N GLY A 203 -3.10 1.36 6.81
CA GLY A 203 -1.67 1.12 6.83
C GLY A 203 -1.30 -0.27 7.33
N ILE A 204 -1.90 -0.72 8.43
CA ILE A 204 -1.70 -2.06 8.98
C ILE A 204 -2.18 -3.12 7.97
N MET A 205 -3.38 -2.95 7.44
CA MET A 205 -3.94 -3.87 6.46
C MET A 205 -3.05 -3.99 5.22
N CYS A 206 -2.67 -2.85 4.61
CA CYS A 206 -1.82 -2.85 3.42
C CYS A 206 -0.44 -3.44 3.69
N THR A 207 0.18 -3.14 4.85
CA THR A 207 1.47 -3.71 5.21
C THR A 207 1.41 -5.23 5.26
N ILE A 208 0.38 -5.79 5.91
CA ILE A 208 0.23 -7.24 6.02
C ILE A 208 -0.06 -7.87 4.63
N VAL A 209 -0.91 -7.24 3.82
CA VAL A 209 -1.24 -7.72 2.47
C VAL A 209 -0.03 -7.67 1.54
N ASP A 210 0.69 -6.55 1.53
CA ASP A 210 1.85 -6.35 0.66
C ASP A 210 2.98 -7.33 1.03
N ASP A 211 3.37 -7.39 2.30
CA ASP A 211 4.40 -8.31 2.78
C ASP A 211 3.99 -9.78 2.53
N GLY A 212 2.73 -10.15 2.81
CA GLY A 212 2.22 -11.51 2.58
C GLY A 212 2.19 -11.87 1.11
N SER A 213 1.72 -10.99 0.24
CA SER A 213 1.66 -11.23 -1.21
C SER A 213 3.06 -11.37 -1.82
N GLN A 214 4.00 -10.52 -1.40
CA GLN A 214 5.39 -10.59 -1.84
C GLN A 214 6.03 -11.91 -1.45
N GLN A 215 5.82 -12.34 -0.21
CA GLN A 215 6.36 -13.57 0.31
C GLN A 215 5.82 -14.83 -0.40
N LEU A 216 4.52 -14.87 -0.70
CA LEU A 216 3.92 -15.96 -1.48
C LEU A 216 4.53 -16.04 -2.89
N ARG A 217 4.78 -14.90 -3.51
CA ARG A 217 5.49 -14.82 -4.81
C ARG A 217 6.91 -15.37 -4.70
N ASP A 218 7.67 -14.93 -3.71
CA ASP A 218 9.07 -15.35 -3.50
C ASP A 218 9.20 -16.86 -3.25
N GLN A 219 8.17 -17.48 -2.69
CA GLN A 219 8.10 -18.93 -2.45
C GLN A 219 7.55 -19.73 -3.62
N GLY A 220 7.03 -19.07 -4.64
CA GLY A 220 6.34 -19.73 -5.76
C GLY A 220 4.98 -20.32 -5.36
N ASP A 221 4.40 -19.90 -4.23
CA ASP A 221 3.03 -20.30 -3.82
C ASP A 221 1.98 -19.54 -4.61
N GLN A 222 1.77 -19.98 -5.83
CA GLN A 222 0.81 -19.40 -6.75
C GLN A 222 -0.64 -19.50 -6.24
N ILE A 223 -0.99 -20.58 -5.53
CA ILE A 223 -2.34 -20.78 -5.02
C ILE A 223 -2.63 -19.78 -3.90
N GLY A 224 -1.71 -19.63 -2.95
CA GLY A 224 -1.81 -18.65 -1.88
C GLY A 224 -1.84 -17.22 -2.43
N TYR A 225 -1.00 -16.91 -3.41
CA TYR A 225 -1.00 -15.59 -4.04
C TYR A 225 -2.34 -15.25 -4.72
N LEU A 226 -2.91 -16.18 -5.49
CA LEU A 226 -4.23 -16.01 -6.13
C LEU A 226 -5.35 -15.83 -5.10
N ALA A 227 -5.27 -16.50 -3.95
CA ALA A 227 -6.24 -16.32 -2.88
C ALA A 227 -6.21 -14.89 -2.31
N VAL A 228 -5.00 -14.34 -2.06
CA VAL A 228 -4.83 -12.94 -1.64
C VAL A 228 -5.31 -11.97 -2.72
N GLN A 229 -4.94 -12.19 -3.98
CA GLN A 229 -5.35 -11.36 -5.11
C GLN A 229 -6.87 -11.29 -5.23
N ASN A 230 -7.56 -12.43 -5.14
CA ASN A 230 -9.02 -12.50 -5.18
C ASN A 230 -9.64 -11.78 -3.98
N ALA A 231 -9.12 -11.96 -2.77
CA ALA A 231 -9.61 -11.30 -1.57
C ALA A 231 -9.51 -9.77 -1.67
N VAL A 232 -8.38 -9.24 -2.16
CA VAL A 232 -8.19 -7.81 -2.41
C VAL A 232 -9.17 -7.31 -3.46
N ARG A 233 -9.33 -8.06 -4.56
CA ARG A 233 -10.25 -7.70 -5.64
C ARG A 233 -11.69 -7.66 -5.17
N GLU A 234 -12.17 -8.68 -4.45
CA GLU A 234 -13.52 -8.74 -3.90
C GLU A 234 -13.80 -7.56 -2.98
N SER A 235 -12.86 -7.25 -2.06
CA SER A 235 -12.99 -6.12 -1.15
C SER A 235 -13.18 -4.78 -1.88
N LEU A 236 -12.49 -4.58 -3.01
CA LEU A 236 -12.64 -3.36 -3.82
C LEU A 236 -13.91 -3.36 -4.66
N LEU A 237 -14.33 -4.52 -5.19
CA LEU A 237 -15.59 -4.66 -5.91
C LEU A 237 -16.80 -4.35 -5.00
N GLU A 238 -16.75 -4.75 -3.72
CA GLU A 238 -17.76 -4.38 -2.71
C GLU A 238 -17.83 -2.86 -2.48
N GLN A 239 -16.72 -2.15 -2.71
CA GLN A 239 -16.64 -0.69 -2.68
C GLN A 239 -17.05 -0.04 -4.03
N GLY A 240 -17.43 -0.84 -5.02
CA GLY A 240 -17.77 -0.38 -6.37
C GLY A 240 -16.57 -0.11 -7.28
N LEU A 241 -15.38 -0.62 -6.93
CA LEU A 241 -14.14 -0.32 -7.63
C LEU A 241 -13.55 -1.59 -8.29
N ASP A 242 -13.56 -1.65 -9.61
CA ASP A 242 -12.92 -2.73 -10.39
C ASP A 242 -11.54 -2.28 -10.91
N MET A 243 -10.47 -2.65 -10.18
CA MET A 243 -9.09 -2.30 -10.52
C MET A 243 -8.61 -2.88 -11.85
N LYS A 244 -9.23 -3.96 -12.37
CA LYS A 244 -8.91 -4.49 -13.71
C LYS A 244 -9.33 -3.55 -14.83
N ARG A 245 -10.30 -2.67 -14.58
CA ARG A 245 -10.80 -1.69 -15.54
C ARG A 245 -10.12 -0.32 -15.42
N LEU A 246 -9.11 -0.21 -14.54
CA LEU A 246 -8.38 1.02 -14.31
C LEU A 246 -6.97 0.96 -14.88
N ARG A 247 -6.52 2.07 -15.44
CA ARG A 247 -5.13 2.31 -15.83
C ARG A 247 -4.50 3.35 -14.93
N LEU A 248 -3.23 3.12 -14.58
CA LEU A 248 -2.39 4.14 -13.97
C LEU A 248 -1.84 5.08 -15.05
N THR A 249 -2.05 6.37 -14.87
CA THR A 249 -1.62 7.42 -15.80
C THR A 249 -0.87 8.51 -15.05
N ARG A 250 -0.28 9.46 -15.79
CA ARG A 250 0.33 10.66 -15.20
C ARG A 250 -0.66 11.61 -14.50
N ARG A 251 -1.96 11.32 -14.55
CA ARG A 251 -3.03 12.06 -13.85
C ARG A 251 -3.69 11.24 -12.76
N GLY A 252 -3.10 10.10 -12.40
CA GLY A 252 -3.68 9.13 -11.49
C GLY A 252 -4.42 8.00 -12.20
N PHE A 253 -5.41 7.41 -11.54
CA PHE A 253 -6.26 6.40 -12.13
C PHE A 253 -7.22 6.97 -13.16
N SER A 254 -7.43 6.22 -14.23
CA SER A 254 -8.46 6.51 -15.25
C SER A 254 -9.16 5.23 -15.66
N THR A 255 -10.45 5.30 -15.96
CA THR A 255 -11.19 4.21 -16.59
C THR A 255 -10.66 3.94 -18.00
N GLN A 256 -10.70 2.68 -18.41
CA GLN A 256 -10.35 2.27 -19.78
C GLN A 256 -11.45 2.66 -20.75
#